data_33ab10e8f349851477e80846a0bb6d99
#
_entry.id   33ab10e8f349851477e80846a0bb6d99
#
_cell.length_a   1.000
_cell.length_b   1.000
_cell.length_c   1.000
_cell.angle_alpha   90.00
_cell.angle_beta   90.00
_cell.angle_gamma   90.00
#
_symmetry.space_group_name_H-M   'P 1'
#
loop_
_entity.id
_entity.type
_entity.pdbx_description
1 polymer ?
#
loop_
_entity_poly.entity_id
_entity_poly.type
_entity_poly.pdbx_seq_one_letter_code
_entity_poly.pdbx_strand_id
1 'polypeptide(L)'
;SDSASTTAAAAGESKAEGESAAAGESSAAADGAVFKIGGIGPVTGGAAVYGLAVQHGAEVAVKEINEAGGINGAQIEFQFQDDEHDAEKSVNAYNTLKDWGMQALVGTTTSAPCIAVADKTAADNMFQITPSGSAVECAANPNVFRVCYSDPAQGTASAKYIGEHKLASKVAVIYDSSDVYSSGIYEKFAQEAPNQGLEVVDAEAFTADSNKDFSTQLQKAKESGAELVFLPIYYTEASLILQQANTMGYAPQFF
;
A
#
# COMPACT_ATOMS: atom_id res chain seq x y z
N SER A 1 -2.99 -42.41 59.53
CA SER A 1 -1.78 -43.24 59.60
C SER A 1 -0.99 -43.15 58.31
N ASP A 2 0.04 -42.35 58.34
CA ASP A 2 1.44 -42.69 58.38
C ASP A 2 1.98 -43.07 56.97
N SER A 3 3.08 -42.68 56.47
CA SER A 3 4.28 -42.00 56.99
C SER A 3 5.14 -41.62 55.81
N ALA A 4 5.92 -40.61 56.07
CA ALA A 4 7.03 -40.14 55.25
C ALA A 4 8.10 -41.23 54.97
N SER A 5 8.86 -41.08 53.86
CA SER A 5 10.30 -41.25 53.93
C SER A 5 11.02 -40.61 52.76
N THR A 6 11.87 -39.68 53.09
CA THR A 6 12.99 -39.09 52.36
C THR A 6 14.05 -40.13 52.00
N THR A 7 14.62 -40.00 50.80
CA THR A 7 16.07 -40.29 50.63
C THR A 7 16.66 -39.49 49.45
N ALA A 8 17.64 -38.69 49.80
CA ALA A 8 18.57 -38.03 48.89
C ALA A 8 19.74 -38.95 48.51
N ALA A 9 20.30 -38.72 47.38
CA ALA A 9 21.69 -38.87 46.92
C ALA A 9 21.68 -39.35 45.46
N ALA A 10 22.48 -38.94 44.52
CA ALA A 10 23.81 -38.41 44.54
C ALA A 10 24.07 -37.74 43.15
N ALA A 11 25.00 -36.82 43.15
CA ALA A 11 25.56 -36.17 42.00
C ALA A 11 26.19 -37.14 41.00
N GLY A 12 25.90 -36.92 39.71
CA GLY A 12 26.64 -37.50 38.59
C GLY A 12 26.97 -36.40 37.61
N GLU A 13 28.18 -35.89 37.69
CA GLU A 13 28.78 -35.04 36.65
C GLU A 13 28.88 -35.82 35.35
N SER A 14 28.16 -35.38 34.31
CA SER A 14 28.43 -35.77 32.95
C SER A 14 28.87 -34.52 32.20
N LYS A 15 30.13 -34.46 31.84
CA LYS A 15 30.68 -33.55 30.85
C LYS A 15 29.95 -33.76 29.52
N ALA A 16 29.16 -32.82 29.11
CA ALA A 16 28.77 -32.67 27.72
C ALA A 16 29.81 -31.78 27.04
N GLU A 17 30.55 -32.36 26.13
CA GLU A 17 31.41 -31.67 25.20
C GLU A 17 30.54 -30.76 24.36
N GLY A 18 30.86 -29.45 24.35
CA GLY A 18 30.20 -28.46 23.52
C GLY A 18 30.57 -28.69 22.06
N GLU A 19 29.62 -29.14 21.29
CA GLU A 19 29.66 -29.02 19.84
C GLU A 19 29.48 -27.53 19.50
N SER A 20 30.59 -26.90 19.16
CA SER A 20 30.66 -25.59 18.57
C SER A 20 29.84 -25.61 17.26
N ALA A 21 28.65 -25.07 17.27
CA ALA A 21 27.93 -24.76 16.05
C ALA A 21 28.82 -23.83 15.21
N ALA A 22 29.30 -24.38 14.09
CA ALA A 22 30.01 -23.61 13.09
C ALA A 22 29.19 -22.37 12.72
N ALA A 23 29.74 -21.22 13.03
CA ALA A 23 29.28 -19.97 12.46
C ALA A 23 29.33 -20.17 10.94
N GLY A 24 28.16 -20.10 10.30
CA GLY A 24 28.07 -20.15 8.85
C GLY A 24 29.01 -19.11 8.29
N GLU A 25 29.91 -19.54 7.42
CA GLU A 25 30.74 -18.66 6.63
C GLU A 25 29.82 -17.69 5.87
N SER A 26 29.79 -16.45 6.31
CA SER A 26 29.31 -15.33 5.51
C SER A 26 30.23 -15.32 4.28
N SER A 27 29.75 -15.86 3.16
CA SER A 27 30.46 -15.70 1.90
C SER A 27 30.46 -14.19 1.61
N ALA A 28 31.63 -13.58 1.80
CA ALA A 28 31.85 -12.22 1.34
C ALA A 28 31.44 -12.18 -0.14
N ALA A 29 30.53 -11.25 -0.51
CA ALA A 29 30.20 -11.05 -1.90
C ALA A 29 31.50 -10.77 -2.68
N ALA A 30 31.64 -11.37 -3.86
CA ALA A 30 32.80 -11.13 -4.70
C ALA A 30 32.90 -9.63 -5.00
N ASP A 31 34.12 -9.11 -4.99
CA ASP A 31 34.40 -7.72 -5.33
C ASP A 31 33.75 -7.39 -6.68
N GLY A 32 32.83 -6.41 -6.74
CA GLY A 32 32.06 -6.06 -7.92
C GLY A 32 30.67 -6.75 -8.05
N ALA A 33 30.21 -7.52 -7.08
CA ALA A 33 28.84 -8.04 -7.08
C ALA A 33 27.83 -6.91 -6.91
N VAL A 34 26.70 -7.00 -7.62
CA VAL A 34 25.60 -6.03 -7.55
C VAL A 34 24.27 -6.74 -7.31
N PHE A 35 23.40 -6.08 -6.54
CA PHE A 35 21.98 -6.40 -6.45
C PHE A 35 21.18 -5.45 -7.34
N LYS A 36 20.43 -6.01 -8.27
CA LYS A 36 19.55 -5.25 -9.15
C LYS A 36 18.14 -5.20 -8.57
N ILE A 37 17.73 -4.03 -8.12
CA ILE A 37 16.40 -3.78 -7.58
C ILE A 37 15.63 -2.91 -8.56
N GLY A 38 14.46 -3.36 -8.98
CA GLY A 38 13.56 -2.61 -9.83
C GLY A 38 12.54 -1.84 -9.00
N GLY A 39 12.08 -0.70 -9.52
CA GLY A 39 10.95 0.04 -9.01
C GLY A 39 9.92 0.29 -10.10
N ILE A 40 8.63 0.28 -9.77
CA ILE A 40 7.54 0.59 -10.69
C ILE A 40 6.52 1.47 -9.98
N GLY A 41 6.11 2.53 -10.65
CA GLY A 41 5.03 3.41 -10.20
C GLY A 41 4.86 4.59 -11.14
N PRO A 42 3.77 5.36 -11.01
CA PRO A 42 3.53 6.51 -11.85
C PRO A 42 4.48 7.66 -11.49
N VAL A 43 5.29 8.11 -12.43
CA VAL A 43 6.09 9.34 -12.29
C VAL A 43 5.62 10.43 -13.25
N THR A 44 4.64 10.12 -14.10
CA THR A 44 3.87 11.03 -14.93
C THR A 44 2.37 10.78 -14.77
N GLY A 45 1.53 11.69 -15.27
CA GLY A 45 0.07 11.58 -15.20
C GLY A 45 -0.52 11.99 -13.84
N GLY A 46 -1.81 11.65 -13.64
CA GLY A 46 -2.62 12.12 -12.52
C GLY A 46 -2.22 11.61 -11.13
N ALA A 47 -1.48 10.50 -11.06
CA ALA A 47 -1.01 9.90 -9.81
C ALA A 47 0.51 10.07 -9.58
N ALA A 48 1.18 10.92 -10.36
CA ALA A 48 2.64 11.05 -10.38
C ALA A 48 3.26 11.38 -9.02
N VAL A 49 2.59 12.16 -8.18
CA VAL A 49 3.11 12.55 -6.86
C VAL A 49 3.40 11.34 -5.98
N TYR A 50 2.60 10.29 -6.08
CA TYR A 50 2.79 9.07 -5.28
C TYR A 50 3.99 8.26 -5.77
N GLY A 51 4.10 8.05 -7.08
CA GLY A 51 5.23 7.31 -7.66
C GLY A 51 6.56 8.02 -7.49
N LEU A 52 6.60 9.34 -7.66
CA LEU A 52 7.78 10.16 -7.38
C LEU A 52 8.23 10.03 -5.92
N ALA A 53 7.29 10.04 -4.97
CA ALA A 53 7.62 9.85 -3.56
C ALA A 53 8.23 8.46 -3.29
N VAL A 54 7.69 7.42 -3.91
CA VAL A 54 8.23 6.05 -3.82
C VAL A 54 9.61 5.97 -4.45
N GLN A 55 9.80 6.52 -5.65
CA GLN A 55 11.08 6.54 -6.34
C GLN A 55 12.15 7.22 -5.48
N HIS A 56 11.88 8.44 -5.02
CA HIS A 56 12.84 9.20 -4.21
C HIS A 56 13.15 8.50 -2.87
N GLY A 57 12.15 7.91 -2.22
CA GLY A 57 12.36 7.15 -1.00
C GLY A 57 13.27 5.94 -1.22
N ALA A 58 13.06 5.21 -2.31
CA ALA A 58 13.90 4.08 -2.68
C ALA A 58 15.33 4.51 -3.03
N GLU A 59 15.48 5.60 -3.80
CA GLU A 59 16.80 6.16 -4.15
C GLU A 59 17.61 6.59 -2.92
N VAL A 60 16.95 7.22 -1.93
CA VAL A 60 17.59 7.57 -0.65
C VAL A 60 18.08 6.32 0.08
N ALA A 61 17.23 5.28 0.20
CA ALA A 61 17.60 4.04 0.85
C ALA A 61 18.76 3.33 0.13
N VAL A 62 18.72 3.27 -1.20
CA VAL A 62 19.81 2.70 -2.02
C VAL A 62 21.12 3.44 -1.79
N LYS A 63 21.08 4.77 -1.78
CA LYS A 63 22.25 5.60 -1.51
C LYS A 63 22.85 5.32 -0.13
N GLU A 64 22.02 5.33 0.92
CA GLU A 64 22.47 5.06 2.29
C GLU A 64 23.07 3.67 2.45
N ILE A 65 22.43 2.64 1.87
CA ILE A 65 22.92 1.26 1.92
C ILE A 65 24.26 1.16 1.19
N ASN A 66 24.40 1.76 0.01
CA ASN A 66 25.62 1.73 -0.78
C ASN A 66 26.77 2.50 -0.11
N GLU A 67 26.51 3.65 0.49
CA GLU A 67 27.49 4.41 1.27
C GLU A 67 27.97 3.65 2.52
N ALA A 68 27.10 2.82 3.10
CA ALA A 68 27.44 1.94 4.22
C ALA A 68 28.21 0.67 3.80
N GLY A 69 28.54 0.49 2.51
CA GLY A 69 29.30 -0.65 1.98
C GLY A 69 28.44 -1.70 1.29
N GLY A 70 27.17 -1.43 1.04
CA GLY A 70 26.26 -2.33 0.36
C GLY A 70 25.74 -3.48 1.24
N ILE A 71 25.14 -4.47 0.61
CA ILE A 71 24.62 -5.67 1.27
C ILE A 71 25.70 -6.77 1.18
N ASN A 72 26.35 -7.09 2.29
CA ASN A 72 27.49 -8.03 2.33
C ASN A 72 28.59 -7.67 1.32
N GLY A 73 28.84 -6.38 1.10
CA GLY A 73 29.82 -5.88 0.13
C GLY A 73 29.31 -5.71 -1.29
N ALA A 74 28.12 -6.19 -1.62
CA ALA A 74 27.48 -5.97 -2.91
C ALA A 74 26.73 -4.63 -2.95
N GLN A 75 26.96 -3.85 -4.01
CA GLN A 75 26.26 -2.59 -4.22
C GLN A 75 24.87 -2.83 -4.83
N ILE A 76 23.92 -1.94 -4.54
CA ILE A 76 22.59 -1.94 -5.16
C ILE A 76 22.63 -1.08 -6.43
N GLU A 77 22.22 -1.68 -7.55
CA GLU A 77 21.78 -0.95 -8.74
C GLU A 77 20.27 -0.83 -8.73
N PHE A 78 19.74 0.36 -8.92
CA PHE A 78 18.32 0.64 -8.90
C PHE A 78 17.84 1.25 -10.21
N GLN A 79 16.76 0.70 -10.77
CA GLN A 79 16.06 1.29 -11.91
C GLN A 79 14.59 1.44 -11.59
N PHE A 80 14.01 2.59 -11.93
CA PHE A 80 12.60 2.88 -11.77
C PHE A 80 11.92 3.04 -13.12
N GLN A 81 10.74 2.44 -13.30
CA GLN A 81 9.95 2.50 -14.53
C GLN A 81 8.62 3.19 -14.26
N ASP A 82 8.22 4.09 -15.15
CA ASP A 82 6.94 4.77 -15.12
C ASP A 82 5.84 3.83 -15.65
N ASP A 83 4.80 3.62 -14.88
CA ASP A 83 3.60 2.88 -15.30
C ASP A 83 2.39 3.80 -15.60
N GLU A 84 2.52 5.10 -15.38
CA GLU A 84 1.46 6.09 -15.59
C GLU A 84 0.12 5.72 -14.90
N HIS A 85 0.17 4.91 -13.83
CA HIS A 85 -1.01 4.34 -13.17
C HIS A 85 -1.85 3.42 -14.08
N ASP A 86 -1.22 2.78 -15.05
CA ASP A 86 -1.85 1.90 -16.03
C ASP A 86 -1.38 0.45 -15.85
N ALA A 87 -2.35 -0.50 -15.78
CA ALA A 87 -2.07 -1.90 -15.51
C ALA A 87 -1.25 -2.58 -16.64
N GLU A 88 -1.50 -2.24 -17.91
CA GLU A 88 -0.76 -2.82 -19.04
C GLU A 88 0.67 -2.25 -19.10
N LYS A 89 0.82 -0.94 -18.89
CA LYS A 89 2.13 -0.30 -18.83
C LYS A 89 2.96 -0.85 -17.66
N SER A 90 2.35 -1.14 -16.53
CA SER A 90 3.07 -1.73 -15.39
C SER A 90 3.58 -3.14 -15.68
N VAL A 91 2.84 -3.96 -16.43
CA VAL A 91 3.32 -5.28 -16.90
C VAL A 91 4.48 -5.12 -17.87
N ASN A 92 4.42 -4.14 -18.77
CA ASN A 92 5.52 -3.85 -19.69
C ASN A 92 6.77 -3.34 -18.96
N ALA A 93 6.59 -2.48 -17.95
CA ALA A 93 7.65 -2.02 -17.06
C ALA A 93 8.31 -3.19 -16.29
N TYR A 94 7.50 -4.11 -15.79
CA TYR A 94 7.99 -5.34 -15.14
C TYR A 94 8.85 -6.18 -16.08
N ASN A 95 8.39 -6.43 -17.30
CA ASN A 95 9.15 -7.18 -18.29
C ASN A 95 10.49 -6.50 -18.61
N THR A 96 10.50 -5.18 -18.76
CA THR A 96 11.73 -4.40 -19.00
C THR A 96 12.73 -4.57 -17.84
N LEU A 97 12.27 -4.48 -16.60
CA LEU A 97 13.13 -4.67 -15.43
C LEU A 97 13.62 -6.13 -15.29
N LYS A 98 12.77 -7.10 -15.62
CA LYS A 98 13.16 -8.52 -15.65
C LYS A 98 14.26 -8.78 -16.68
N ASP A 99 14.14 -8.23 -17.88
CA ASP A 99 15.15 -8.34 -18.94
C ASP A 99 16.47 -7.65 -18.56
N TRP A 100 16.40 -6.57 -17.78
CA TRP A 100 17.58 -5.95 -17.17
C TRP A 100 18.26 -6.82 -16.12
N GLY A 101 17.58 -7.86 -15.62
CA GLY A 101 18.08 -8.80 -14.62
C GLY A 101 17.72 -8.40 -13.18
N MET A 102 16.59 -7.75 -12.98
CA MET A 102 16.04 -7.44 -11.66
C MET A 102 15.94 -8.70 -10.78
N GLN A 103 16.29 -8.57 -9.49
CA GLN A 103 16.26 -9.64 -8.48
C GLN A 103 15.16 -9.43 -7.44
N ALA A 104 14.69 -8.20 -7.24
CA ALA A 104 13.58 -7.86 -6.38
C ALA A 104 12.87 -6.61 -6.89
N LEU A 105 11.56 -6.53 -6.65
CA LEU A 105 10.72 -5.42 -7.09
C LEU A 105 10.18 -4.62 -5.90
N VAL A 106 10.43 -3.30 -5.93
CA VAL A 106 9.73 -2.29 -5.11
C VAL A 106 8.59 -1.70 -5.94
N GLY A 107 7.39 -2.16 -5.71
CA GLY A 107 6.25 -1.73 -6.52
C GLY A 107 5.11 -2.75 -6.60
N THR A 108 4.03 -2.40 -7.29
CA THR A 108 3.88 -1.07 -7.85
C THR A 108 3.30 -0.10 -6.81
N THR A 109 3.30 1.19 -7.12
CA THR A 109 2.84 2.22 -6.18
C THR A 109 1.33 2.21 -5.98
N THR A 110 0.55 2.01 -7.04
CA THR A 110 -0.92 2.05 -7.03
C THR A 110 -1.53 0.67 -7.22
N SER A 111 -2.80 0.50 -6.83
CA SER A 111 -3.41 -0.83 -6.64
C SER A 111 -3.67 -1.59 -7.93
N ALA A 112 -4.30 -1.01 -8.95
CA ALA A 112 -4.60 -1.73 -10.19
C ALA A 112 -3.33 -2.21 -10.92
N PRO A 113 -2.28 -1.38 -11.10
CA PRO A 113 -0.98 -1.82 -11.56
C PRO A 113 -0.35 -2.92 -10.69
N CYS A 114 -0.47 -2.80 -9.35
CA CYS A 114 0.10 -3.78 -8.43
C CYS A 114 -0.52 -5.17 -8.61
N ILE A 115 -1.83 -5.25 -8.73
CA ILE A 115 -2.56 -6.49 -8.98
C ILE A 115 -2.10 -7.13 -10.30
N ALA A 116 -2.00 -6.32 -11.37
CA ALA A 116 -1.57 -6.82 -12.68
C ALA A 116 -0.14 -7.38 -12.68
N VAL A 117 0.76 -6.79 -11.91
CA VAL A 117 2.16 -7.24 -11.78
C VAL A 117 2.30 -8.41 -10.81
N ALA A 118 1.47 -8.48 -9.76
CA ALA A 118 1.55 -9.53 -8.73
C ALA A 118 1.44 -10.96 -9.31
N ASP A 119 0.60 -11.16 -10.32
CA ASP A 119 0.49 -12.46 -11.00
C ASP A 119 1.75 -12.80 -11.81
N LYS A 120 2.42 -11.81 -12.36
CA LYS A 120 3.69 -12.00 -13.09
C LYS A 120 4.82 -12.34 -12.16
N THR A 121 4.94 -11.59 -11.07
CA THR A 121 5.98 -11.86 -10.05
C THR A 121 5.76 -13.23 -9.39
N ALA A 122 4.51 -13.65 -9.17
CA ALA A 122 4.20 -14.98 -8.65
C ALA A 122 4.64 -16.09 -9.61
N ALA A 123 4.34 -15.96 -10.91
CA ALA A 123 4.75 -16.92 -11.93
C ALA A 123 6.27 -17.04 -12.06
N ASP A 124 7.00 -15.95 -11.87
CA ASP A 124 8.45 -15.87 -11.95
C ASP A 124 9.15 -16.15 -10.59
N ASN A 125 8.41 -16.40 -9.51
CA ASN A 125 8.93 -16.50 -8.15
C ASN A 125 9.79 -15.28 -7.76
N MET A 126 9.38 -14.09 -8.22
CA MET A 126 10.07 -12.83 -7.97
C MET A 126 9.57 -12.21 -6.65
N PHE A 127 10.48 -11.84 -5.76
CA PHE A 127 10.11 -11.07 -4.57
C PHE A 127 9.55 -9.69 -4.97
N GLN A 128 8.38 -9.35 -4.43
CA GLN A 128 7.74 -8.05 -4.64
C GLN A 128 7.33 -7.45 -3.30
N ILE A 129 7.64 -6.17 -3.11
CA ILE A 129 7.12 -5.40 -1.99
C ILE A 129 6.47 -4.12 -2.51
N THR A 130 5.17 -3.98 -2.28
CA THR A 130 4.47 -2.74 -2.62
C THR A 130 4.50 -1.77 -1.44
N PRO A 131 4.95 -0.53 -1.66
CA PRO A 131 4.94 0.49 -0.61
C PRO A 131 3.52 0.97 -0.30
N SER A 132 2.63 1.05 -1.28
CA SER A 132 1.34 1.73 -1.16
C SER A 132 0.18 1.10 -1.97
N GLY A 133 0.37 -0.02 -2.64
CA GLY A 133 -0.71 -0.78 -3.26
C GLY A 133 -1.61 -1.37 -2.17
N SER A 134 -2.74 -0.72 -1.89
CA SER A 134 -3.56 -0.97 -0.70
C SER A 134 -4.74 -1.90 -0.91
N ALA A 135 -5.12 -2.21 -2.16
CA ALA A 135 -6.13 -3.22 -2.44
C ALA A 135 -5.70 -4.60 -1.88
N VAL A 136 -6.65 -5.37 -1.39
CA VAL A 136 -6.38 -6.67 -0.76
C VAL A 136 -5.64 -7.60 -1.71
N GLU A 137 -6.01 -7.57 -2.97
CA GLU A 137 -5.47 -8.39 -4.05
C GLU A 137 -4.00 -8.12 -4.34
N CYS A 138 -3.49 -6.94 -3.99
CA CYS A 138 -2.07 -6.59 -4.17
C CYS A 138 -1.13 -7.57 -3.47
N ALA A 139 -1.54 -8.12 -2.33
CA ALA A 139 -0.73 -9.03 -1.52
C ALA A 139 -1.41 -10.39 -1.32
N ALA A 140 -2.18 -10.85 -2.33
CA ALA A 140 -2.82 -12.16 -2.31
C ALA A 140 -1.82 -13.31 -2.55
N ASN A 141 -0.76 -13.06 -3.30
CA ASN A 141 0.27 -14.06 -3.61
C ASN A 141 1.37 -14.11 -2.53
N PRO A 142 1.93 -15.29 -2.21
CA PRO A 142 2.86 -15.47 -1.10
C PRO A 142 4.23 -14.78 -1.30
N ASN A 143 4.56 -14.37 -2.52
CA ASN A 143 5.78 -13.65 -2.88
C ASN A 143 5.62 -12.13 -2.82
N VAL A 144 4.40 -11.62 -2.55
CA VAL A 144 4.11 -10.18 -2.51
C VAL A 144 3.85 -9.73 -1.08
N PHE A 145 4.56 -8.71 -0.66
CA PHE A 145 4.42 -8.07 0.64
C PHE A 145 3.94 -6.63 0.48
N ARG A 146 3.24 -6.13 1.49
CA ARG A 146 2.71 -4.77 1.52
C ARG A 146 3.15 -4.05 2.78
N VAL A 147 3.58 -2.79 2.63
CA VAL A 147 4.00 -1.94 3.76
C VAL A 147 2.82 -1.19 4.34
N CYS A 148 1.93 -0.66 3.49
CA CYS A 148 0.78 0.15 3.92
C CYS A 148 -0.38 -0.71 4.49
N TYR A 149 -1.39 -0.03 5.05
CA TYR A 149 -2.67 -0.63 5.41
C TYR A 149 -3.48 -1.03 4.16
N SER A 150 -4.55 -1.81 4.35
CA SER A 150 -5.45 -2.21 3.26
C SER A 150 -6.63 -1.25 3.10
N ASP A 151 -7.25 -1.22 1.91
CA ASP A 151 -8.46 -0.44 1.64
C ASP A 151 -9.61 -0.74 2.61
N PRO A 152 -9.93 -2.00 2.94
CA PRO A 152 -10.90 -2.31 3.96
C PRO A 152 -10.57 -1.70 5.33
N ALA A 153 -9.30 -1.70 5.72
CA ALA A 153 -8.88 -1.08 6.98
C ALA A 153 -9.05 0.44 6.95
N GLN A 154 -8.73 1.08 5.83
CA GLN A 154 -8.92 2.52 5.66
C GLN A 154 -10.40 2.90 5.69
N GLY A 155 -11.26 2.21 4.94
CA GLY A 155 -12.70 2.47 4.93
C GLY A 155 -13.33 2.34 6.33
N THR A 156 -13.00 1.25 7.03
CA THR A 156 -13.46 1.00 8.40
C THR A 156 -12.94 2.07 9.38
N ALA A 157 -11.65 2.41 9.31
CA ALA A 157 -11.06 3.42 10.19
C ALA A 157 -11.63 4.82 9.95
N SER A 158 -11.90 5.17 8.70
CA SER A 158 -12.51 6.45 8.34
C SER A 158 -13.92 6.59 8.95
N ALA A 159 -14.77 5.56 8.80
CA ALA A 159 -16.10 5.57 9.39
C ALA A 159 -16.04 5.69 10.92
N LYS A 160 -15.17 4.92 11.58
CA LYS A 160 -14.95 4.99 13.02
C LYS A 160 -14.50 6.37 13.46
N TYR A 161 -13.52 6.93 12.80
CA TYR A 161 -12.99 8.25 13.15
C TYR A 161 -14.07 9.33 13.07
N ILE A 162 -14.84 9.35 11.97
CA ILE A 162 -15.92 10.32 11.78
C ILE A 162 -16.98 10.17 12.88
N GLY A 163 -17.41 8.94 13.19
CA GLY A 163 -18.42 8.66 14.20
C GLY A 163 -17.95 8.94 15.63
N GLU A 164 -16.79 8.44 16.02
CA GLU A 164 -16.22 8.63 17.37
C GLU A 164 -15.95 10.11 17.69
N HIS A 165 -15.47 10.87 16.69
CA HIS A 165 -15.22 12.30 16.84
C HIS A 165 -16.44 13.17 16.55
N LYS A 166 -17.58 12.55 16.20
CA LYS A 166 -18.84 13.25 15.91
C LYS A 166 -18.67 14.37 14.87
N LEU A 167 -17.89 14.09 13.83
CA LEU A 167 -17.62 15.08 12.79
C LEU A 167 -18.87 15.35 11.94
N ALA A 168 -19.69 14.33 11.73
CA ALA A 168 -20.96 14.40 11.01
C ALA A 168 -21.87 13.24 11.41
N SER A 169 -23.15 13.34 11.13
CA SER A 169 -24.13 12.25 11.18
C SER A 169 -24.61 11.84 9.79
N LYS A 170 -24.59 12.75 8.84
CA LYS A 170 -24.98 12.55 7.44
C LYS A 170 -23.78 12.76 6.53
N VAL A 171 -23.41 11.74 5.79
CA VAL A 171 -22.23 11.70 4.95
C VAL A 171 -22.64 11.47 3.50
N ALA A 172 -22.13 12.29 2.57
CA ALA A 172 -22.10 11.96 1.15
C ALA A 172 -20.72 11.37 0.80
N VAL A 173 -20.66 10.52 -0.20
CA VAL A 173 -19.42 9.96 -0.73
C VAL A 173 -19.32 10.25 -2.22
N ILE A 174 -18.14 10.69 -2.67
CA ILE A 174 -17.83 10.80 -4.09
C ILE A 174 -16.59 9.92 -4.33
N TYR A 175 -16.73 8.92 -5.20
CA TYR A 175 -15.69 7.90 -5.39
C TYR A 175 -15.52 7.53 -6.87
N ASP A 176 -14.36 6.98 -7.21
CA ASP A 176 -14.07 6.43 -8.54
C ASP A 176 -14.49 4.95 -8.59
N SER A 177 -15.57 4.65 -9.32
CA SER A 177 -16.05 3.28 -9.48
C SER A 177 -15.22 2.44 -10.46
N SER A 178 -14.35 3.06 -11.22
CA SER A 178 -13.43 2.38 -12.14
C SER A 178 -12.09 2.02 -11.50
N ASP A 179 -11.81 2.52 -10.28
CA ASP A 179 -10.58 2.23 -9.55
C ASP A 179 -10.85 1.31 -8.33
N VAL A 180 -10.13 0.20 -8.26
CA VAL A 180 -10.23 -0.79 -7.18
C VAL A 180 -9.88 -0.21 -5.82
N TYR A 181 -8.93 0.73 -5.73
CA TYR A 181 -8.58 1.45 -4.51
C TYR A 181 -9.75 2.24 -3.95
N SER A 182 -10.32 3.11 -4.78
CA SER A 182 -11.40 4.00 -4.41
C SER A 182 -12.69 3.24 -4.04
N SER A 183 -13.10 2.28 -4.87
CA SER A 183 -14.28 1.46 -4.64
C SER A 183 -14.11 0.55 -3.41
N GLY A 184 -12.95 -0.02 -3.19
CA GLY A 184 -12.66 -0.87 -2.03
C GLY A 184 -12.75 -0.13 -0.69
N ILE A 185 -12.29 1.12 -0.63
CA ILE A 185 -12.44 1.98 0.55
C ILE A 185 -13.90 2.33 0.77
N TYR A 186 -14.60 2.78 -0.30
CA TYR A 186 -16.01 3.16 -0.23
C TYR A 186 -16.89 2.00 0.28
N GLU A 187 -16.73 0.80 -0.27
CA GLU A 187 -17.52 -0.36 0.13
C GLU A 187 -17.41 -0.65 1.63
N LYS A 188 -16.22 -0.59 2.19
CA LYS A 188 -16.01 -0.85 3.63
C LYS A 188 -16.43 0.31 4.50
N PHE A 189 -16.25 1.54 4.04
CA PHE A 189 -16.82 2.70 4.68
C PHE A 189 -18.34 2.59 4.81
N ALA A 190 -19.04 2.31 3.71
CA ALA A 190 -20.48 2.19 3.67
C ALA A 190 -21.01 1.04 4.56
N GLN A 191 -20.28 -0.08 4.64
CA GLN A 191 -20.62 -1.19 5.52
C GLN A 191 -20.47 -0.82 7.01
N GLU A 192 -19.43 -0.06 7.36
CA GLU A 192 -19.14 0.31 8.76
C GLU A 192 -19.93 1.54 9.23
N ALA A 193 -20.28 2.45 8.34
CA ALA A 193 -20.94 3.72 8.66
C ALA A 193 -22.17 3.56 9.61
N PRO A 194 -23.12 2.65 9.39
CA PRO A 194 -24.25 2.46 10.29
C PRO A 194 -23.82 2.02 11.71
N ASN A 195 -22.76 1.24 11.84
CA ASN A 195 -22.24 0.79 13.14
C ASN A 195 -21.67 1.96 13.95
N GLN A 196 -21.30 3.03 13.28
CA GLN A 196 -20.73 4.24 13.87
C GLN A 196 -21.75 5.38 14.01
N GLY A 197 -23.03 5.10 13.73
CA GLY A 197 -24.10 6.09 13.80
C GLY A 197 -24.08 7.11 12.65
N LEU A 198 -23.46 6.74 11.53
CA LEU A 198 -23.41 7.55 10.32
C LEU A 198 -24.46 7.08 9.31
N GLU A 199 -25.14 8.01 8.70
CA GLU A 199 -26.03 7.78 7.56
C GLU A 199 -25.32 8.20 6.27
N VAL A 200 -25.11 7.28 5.33
CA VAL A 200 -24.66 7.60 3.98
C VAL A 200 -25.89 8.06 3.20
N VAL A 201 -26.10 9.37 3.12
CA VAL A 201 -27.29 9.97 2.51
C VAL A 201 -27.18 10.10 1.00
N ASP A 202 -25.96 10.05 0.46
CA ASP A 202 -25.70 10.13 -0.98
C ASP A 202 -24.36 9.42 -1.30
N ALA A 203 -24.29 8.75 -2.44
CA ALA A 203 -23.06 8.11 -2.89
C ALA A 203 -22.96 8.22 -4.42
N GLU A 204 -22.09 9.10 -4.88
CA GLU A 204 -21.94 9.45 -6.28
C GLU A 204 -20.63 8.91 -6.86
N ALA A 205 -20.75 8.21 -7.95
CA ALA A 205 -19.61 7.67 -8.66
C ALA A 205 -19.16 8.59 -9.80
N PHE A 206 -17.89 8.50 -10.12
CA PHE A 206 -17.31 8.91 -11.40
C PHE A 206 -16.41 7.77 -11.92
N THR A 207 -15.83 7.95 -13.10
CA THR A 207 -14.86 7.04 -13.69
C THR A 207 -13.69 7.81 -14.26
N ALA A 208 -12.61 7.13 -14.62
CA ALA A 208 -11.43 7.73 -15.26
C ALA A 208 -11.78 8.58 -16.50
N ASP A 209 -12.85 8.22 -17.22
CA ASP A 209 -13.32 8.98 -18.40
C ASP A 209 -14.18 10.21 -18.06
N SER A 210 -14.62 10.35 -16.79
CA SER A 210 -15.54 11.40 -16.34
C SER A 210 -15.00 12.17 -15.11
N ASN A 211 -13.67 12.29 -14.98
CA ASN A 211 -12.98 12.81 -13.80
C ASN A 211 -12.58 14.29 -13.89
N LYS A 212 -13.33 15.13 -14.60
CA LYS A 212 -13.01 16.56 -14.77
C LYS A 212 -14.08 17.49 -14.22
N ASP A 213 -15.33 17.12 -14.37
CA ASP A 213 -16.48 17.92 -13.91
C ASP A 213 -17.29 17.10 -12.89
N PHE A 214 -17.34 17.59 -11.66
CA PHE A 214 -18.01 16.98 -10.52
C PHE A 214 -19.22 17.78 -10.05
N SER A 215 -19.67 18.75 -10.88
CA SER A 215 -20.78 19.65 -10.51
C SER A 215 -22.07 18.88 -10.20
N THR A 216 -22.36 17.82 -10.94
CA THR A 216 -23.53 16.96 -10.71
C THR A 216 -23.44 16.22 -9.38
N GLN A 217 -22.31 15.59 -9.09
CA GLN A 217 -22.08 14.86 -7.84
C GLN A 217 -22.13 15.81 -6.63
N LEU A 218 -21.49 16.98 -6.74
CA LEU A 218 -21.52 18.01 -5.69
C LEU A 218 -22.92 18.57 -5.47
N GLN A 219 -23.71 18.77 -6.54
CA GLN A 219 -25.09 19.25 -6.42
C GLN A 219 -25.96 18.24 -5.67
N LYS A 220 -25.84 16.94 -5.99
CA LYS A 220 -26.58 15.88 -5.31
C LYS A 220 -26.17 15.76 -3.84
N ALA A 221 -24.87 15.78 -3.56
CA ALA A 221 -24.37 15.78 -2.19
C ALA A 221 -24.92 16.97 -1.38
N LYS A 222 -24.99 18.16 -1.98
CA LYS A 222 -25.59 19.36 -1.35
C LYS A 222 -27.08 19.20 -1.10
N GLU A 223 -27.83 18.68 -2.06
CA GLU A 223 -29.27 18.47 -1.98
C GLU A 223 -29.65 17.36 -0.98
N SER A 224 -28.78 16.37 -0.77
CA SER A 224 -28.98 15.29 0.20
C SER A 224 -28.92 15.77 1.66
N GLY A 225 -28.41 16.97 1.91
CA GLY A 225 -28.21 17.51 3.24
C GLY A 225 -27.01 16.88 3.98
N ALA A 226 -26.04 16.36 3.24
CA ALA A 226 -24.80 15.85 3.82
C ALA A 226 -24.03 16.96 4.56
N GLU A 227 -23.58 16.63 5.75
CA GLU A 227 -22.77 17.50 6.61
C GLU A 227 -21.27 17.37 6.28
N LEU A 228 -20.89 16.19 5.79
CA LEU A 228 -19.53 15.83 5.41
C LEU A 228 -19.55 15.11 4.06
N VAL A 229 -18.55 15.40 3.23
CA VAL A 229 -18.28 14.68 1.98
C VAL A 229 -17.00 13.88 2.14
N PHE A 230 -17.11 12.57 2.08
CA PHE A 230 -15.98 11.64 2.10
C PHE A 230 -15.45 11.41 0.68
N LEU A 231 -14.13 11.54 0.50
CA LEU A 231 -13.45 11.49 -0.78
C LEU A 231 -12.37 10.39 -0.79
N PRO A 232 -12.74 9.09 -0.89
CA PRO A 232 -11.77 7.99 -0.99
C PRO A 232 -11.19 7.94 -2.42
N ILE A 233 -10.42 8.94 -2.80
CA ILE A 233 -9.92 9.15 -4.17
C ILE A 233 -8.50 9.71 -4.15
N TYR A 234 -7.86 9.79 -5.32
CA TYR A 234 -6.55 10.39 -5.46
C TYR A 234 -6.62 11.93 -5.46
N TYR A 235 -5.47 12.56 -5.23
CA TYR A 235 -5.36 13.99 -4.95
C TYR A 235 -5.81 14.90 -6.12
N THR A 236 -5.66 14.47 -7.35
CA THR A 236 -6.02 15.29 -8.52
C THR A 236 -7.53 15.54 -8.58
N GLU A 237 -8.31 14.49 -8.48
CA GLU A 237 -9.77 14.54 -8.45
C GLU A 237 -10.27 15.24 -7.18
N ALA A 238 -9.67 14.93 -6.02
CA ALA A 238 -10.00 15.62 -4.77
C ALA A 238 -9.78 17.13 -4.87
N SER A 239 -8.67 17.57 -5.44
CA SER A 239 -8.38 18.99 -5.67
C SER A 239 -9.43 19.67 -6.56
N LEU A 240 -9.83 19.00 -7.65
CA LEU A 240 -10.87 19.51 -8.55
C LEU A 240 -12.24 19.61 -7.86
N ILE A 241 -12.61 18.60 -7.08
CA ILE A 241 -13.85 18.59 -6.30
C ILE A 241 -13.87 19.76 -5.32
N LEU A 242 -12.81 19.98 -4.57
CA LEU A 242 -12.69 21.10 -3.63
C LEU A 242 -12.81 22.46 -4.33
N GLN A 243 -12.17 22.64 -5.48
CA GLN A 243 -12.24 23.88 -6.26
C GLN A 243 -13.67 24.12 -6.79
N GLN A 244 -14.31 23.07 -7.32
CA GLN A 244 -15.67 23.17 -7.86
C GLN A 244 -16.69 23.40 -6.75
N ALA A 245 -16.58 22.74 -5.61
CA ALA A 245 -17.42 22.99 -4.44
C ALA A 245 -17.33 24.46 -3.98
N ASN A 246 -16.11 24.99 -3.90
CA ASN A 246 -15.91 26.40 -3.58
C ASN A 246 -16.58 27.34 -4.59
N THR A 247 -16.45 27.06 -5.88
CA THR A 247 -17.12 27.84 -6.97
C THR A 247 -18.64 27.79 -6.87
N MET A 248 -19.20 26.64 -6.45
CA MET A 248 -20.64 26.44 -6.25
C MET A 248 -21.14 27.04 -4.92
N GLY A 249 -20.29 27.62 -4.09
CA GLY A 249 -20.64 28.06 -2.75
C GLY A 249 -21.11 26.89 -1.85
N TYR A 250 -20.58 25.70 -2.07
CA TYR A 250 -20.84 24.51 -1.25
C TYR A 250 -19.62 24.22 -0.36
N ALA A 251 -19.77 24.39 0.93
CA ALA A 251 -18.69 24.29 1.90
C ALA A 251 -19.03 23.28 3.02
N PRO A 252 -19.22 21.99 2.69
CA PRO A 252 -19.32 20.94 3.70
C PRO A 252 -17.96 20.72 4.36
N GLN A 253 -17.94 19.89 5.40
CA GLN A 253 -16.67 19.32 5.82
C GLN A 253 -16.23 18.28 4.77
N PHE A 254 -14.99 18.32 4.34
CA PHE A 254 -14.40 17.28 3.49
C PHE A 254 -13.47 16.39 4.33
N PHE A 255 -13.48 15.08 4.02
CA PHE A 255 -12.67 14.08 4.69
C PHE A 255 -12.01 13.12 3.70
#